data_fb3f3b614e5907799dc0ed9b32e60ac8
#
_entry.id   fb3f3b614e5907799dc0ed9b32e60ac8
#
_cell.length_a   1.000
_cell.length_b   1.000
_cell.length_c   1.000
_cell.angle_alpha   90.00
_cell.angle_beta   90.00
_cell.angle_gamma   90.00
#
_symmetry.space_group_name_H-M   'P 1'
#
loop_
_entity.id
_entity.type
_entity.pdbx_description
1 polymer ?
#
loop_
_entity_poly.entity_id
_entity_poly.type
_entity_poly.pdbx_seq_one_letter_code
_entity_poly.pdbx_strand_id
1 'polypeptide(L)'
;SRLPKDNRWGDFISASLGWRISNEAFFNIPWINDLKIRANYGTLGNSSIGYWDYQSTINTAPRAVLGNSDDVLIGMTQSQLSNNDLVWEKKTTTNIGFDMTVLDSRLRLSAEYYYAKSKDLLVYLPILMSSGNEGGSPAVNAGSLENRGVEVELGWNDQIGKDFAYSASVNISHTKNKVLNLGYGQDVYYTSLAKTEIGKALGAWYLYKTEGIFQNEEEVKSHVNSKGKIIQPNALPGDIRYNDYNDDGIISSEDRQICGSPWPKLELGINLGASYKGFDLSINGYGRFGQK
;
A
#
# COMPACT_ATOMS: atom_id res chain seq x y z
N SER A 1 -13.07 -10.42 22.36
CA SER A 1 -11.71 -10.62 21.83
C SER A 1 -11.71 -10.61 20.31
N ARG A 2 -10.63 -10.18 19.68
CA ARG A 2 -10.46 -10.24 18.22
C ARG A 2 -9.88 -11.57 17.77
N LEU A 3 -9.06 -12.20 18.61
CA LEU A 3 -8.41 -13.48 18.33
C LEU A 3 -8.93 -14.58 19.27
N PRO A 4 -8.86 -15.86 18.86
CA PRO A 4 -9.19 -17.01 19.68
C PRO A 4 -8.38 -17.06 20.97
N LYS A 5 -8.87 -17.82 21.98
CA LYS A 5 -8.28 -17.85 23.32
C LYS A 5 -6.79 -18.20 23.29
N ASP A 6 -6.40 -19.16 22.48
CA ASP A 6 -5.03 -19.69 22.45
C ASP A 6 -4.05 -18.78 21.69
N ASN A 7 -4.57 -17.86 20.85
CA ASN A 7 -3.79 -16.94 20.03
C ASN A 7 -3.90 -15.48 20.46
N ARG A 8 -4.46 -15.19 21.64
CA ARG A 8 -4.65 -13.81 22.14
C ARG A 8 -3.35 -13.10 22.46
N TRP A 9 -2.35 -13.84 22.84
CA TRP A 9 -1.04 -13.31 23.23
C TRP A 9 -0.05 -13.54 22.11
N GLY A 10 0.81 -12.57 21.88
CA GLY A 10 1.88 -12.65 20.89
C GLY A 10 3.13 -11.95 21.42
N ASP A 11 4.28 -12.56 21.18
CA ASP A 11 5.57 -11.97 21.54
C ASP A 11 6.15 -11.23 20.34
N PHE A 12 6.50 -9.97 20.57
CA PHE A 12 7.05 -9.07 19.56
C PHE A 12 8.36 -8.48 20.07
N ILE A 13 9.45 -8.94 19.49
CA ILE A 13 10.81 -8.60 19.92
C ILE A 13 11.33 -7.46 19.09
N SER A 14 12.02 -6.50 19.71
CA SER A 14 12.74 -5.43 19.03
C SER A 14 14.11 -5.22 19.65
N ALA A 15 15.08 -4.89 18.81
CA ALA A 15 16.42 -4.51 19.21
C ALA A 15 16.90 -3.33 18.37
N SER A 16 17.65 -2.44 19.00
CA SER A 16 18.27 -1.30 18.32
C SER A 16 19.72 -1.14 18.74
N LEU A 17 20.57 -0.77 17.79
CA LEU A 17 21.96 -0.46 18.00
C LEU A 17 22.27 0.91 17.40
N GLY A 18 22.97 1.74 18.15
CA GLY A 18 23.47 3.03 17.67
C GLY A 18 24.92 3.20 18.06
N TRP A 19 25.75 3.54 17.08
CA TRP A 19 27.16 3.82 17.31
C TRP A 19 27.49 5.23 16.85
N ARG A 20 27.88 6.07 17.80
CA ARG A 20 28.29 7.45 17.54
C ARG A 20 29.80 7.47 17.27
N ILE A 21 30.15 7.33 16.00
CA ILE A 21 31.55 7.22 15.54
C ILE A 21 32.32 8.50 15.83
N SER A 22 31.66 9.65 15.75
CA SER A 22 32.30 10.96 16.05
C SER A 22 32.84 11.10 17.46
N ASN A 23 32.40 10.25 18.40
CA ASN A 23 32.93 10.26 19.77
C ASN A 23 34.15 9.34 19.99
N GLU A 24 34.56 8.58 18.96
CA GLU A 24 35.65 7.64 19.07
C GLU A 24 37.01 8.33 18.93
N ALA A 25 37.99 7.88 19.68
CA ALA A 25 39.34 8.46 19.69
C ALA A 25 40.06 8.43 18.33
N PHE A 26 39.71 7.50 17.46
CA PHE A 26 40.25 7.38 16.11
C PHE A 26 39.60 8.34 15.12
N PHE A 27 38.44 8.93 15.45
CA PHE A 27 37.71 9.82 14.58
C PHE A 27 38.23 11.26 14.71
N ASN A 28 38.99 11.71 13.77
CA ASN A 28 39.54 13.05 13.77
C ASN A 28 39.32 13.75 12.43
N ILE A 29 38.06 14.07 12.14
CA ILE A 29 37.65 14.77 10.93
C ILE A 29 36.98 16.09 11.34
N PRO A 30 37.70 17.25 11.28
CA PRO A 30 37.24 18.49 11.90
C PRO A 30 35.92 19.07 11.37
N TRP A 31 35.58 18.79 10.11
CA TRP A 31 34.36 19.32 9.48
C TRP A 31 33.10 18.49 9.74
N ILE A 32 33.25 17.28 10.35
CA ILE A 32 32.12 16.45 10.79
C ILE A 32 31.95 16.68 12.28
N ASN A 33 30.81 17.31 12.64
CA ASN A 33 30.47 17.61 14.04
C ASN A 33 29.89 16.39 14.75
N ASP A 34 29.09 15.59 14.03
CA ASP A 34 28.48 14.37 14.57
C ASP A 34 28.29 13.35 13.46
N LEU A 35 28.58 12.08 13.75
CA LEU A 35 28.32 10.94 12.88
C LEU A 35 27.87 9.75 13.72
N LYS A 36 26.64 9.30 13.47
CA LYS A 36 26.04 8.14 14.13
C LYS A 36 25.54 7.15 13.08
N ILE A 37 25.89 5.89 13.24
CA ILE A 37 25.30 4.77 12.51
C ILE A 37 24.25 4.12 13.42
N ARG A 38 23.11 3.71 12.83
CA ARG A 38 22.03 3.04 13.55
C ARG A 38 21.54 1.82 12.78
N ALA A 39 21.19 0.79 13.53
CA ALA A 39 20.55 -0.41 13.01
C ALA A 39 19.43 -0.83 13.93
N ASN A 40 18.27 -1.13 13.38
CA ASN A 40 17.09 -1.54 14.12
C ASN A 40 16.51 -2.81 13.51
N TYR A 41 16.07 -3.71 14.35
CA TYR A 41 15.31 -4.89 13.98
C TYR A 41 14.13 -5.00 14.93
N GLY A 42 12.93 -5.23 14.39
CA GLY A 42 11.77 -5.38 15.25
C GLY A 42 10.64 -6.14 14.59
N THR A 43 9.85 -6.79 15.42
CA THR A 43 8.60 -7.42 15.04
C THR A 43 7.43 -6.67 15.67
N LEU A 44 6.37 -6.48 14.92
CA LEU A 44 5.11 -5.88 15.36
C LEU A 44 3.96 -6.81 15.03
N GLY A 45 2.97 -6.86 15.92
CA GLY A 45 1.73 -7.57 15.70
C GLY A 45 0.59 -6.64 15.33
N ASN A 46 -0.24 -7.08 14.40
CA ASN A 46 -1.51 -6.45 14.09
C ASN A 46 -2.64 -7.46 14.28
N SER A 47 -3.70 -7.04 14.97
CA SER A 47 -4.93 -7.82 15.17
C SER A 47 -6.16 -7.03 14.71
N SER A 48 -6.01 -6.18 13.68
CA SER A 48 -7.05 -5.27 13.21
C SER A 48 -8.11 -6.00 12.37
N ILE A 49 -8.92 -6.81 13.05
CA ILE A 49 -10.15 -7.44 12.54
C ILE A 49 -11.30 -7.12 13.50
N GLY A 50 -12.51 -7.48 13.11
CA GLY A 50 -13.68 -7.33 13.95
C GLY A 50 -13.62 -8.14 15.24
N TYR A 51 -14.43 -7.74 16.21
CA TYR A 51 -14.58 -8.52 17.43
C TYR A 51 -15.39 -9.78 17.14
N TRP A 52 -14.88 -10.92 17.60
CA TRP A 52 -15.53 -12.23 17.47
C TRP A 52 -15.58 -12.80 16.05
N ASP A 53 -14.88 -12.21 15.09
CA ASP A 53 -14.83 -12.67 13.69
C ASP A 53 -14.27 -14.08 13.51
N TYR A 54 -13.66 -14.64 14.54
CA TYR A 54 -13.21 -16.02 14.56
C TYR A 54 -14.34 -17.02 14.92
N GLN A 55 -15.51 -16.53 15.36
CA GLN A 55 -16.63 -17.38 15.77
C GLN A 55 -17.66 -17.51 14.65
N SER A 56 -18.34 -18.67 14.64
CA SER A 56 -19.52 -18.84 13.81
C SER A 56 -20.70 -18.09 14.41
N THR A 57 -21.43 -17.38 13.58
CA THR A 57 -22.68 -16.72 13.95
C THR A 57 -23.85 -17.27 13.15
N ILE A 58 -25.01 -17.30 13.78
CA ILE A 58 -26.27 -17.78 13.17
C ILE A 58 -27.19 -16.58 13.01
N ASN A 59 -27.68 -16.39 11.79
CA ASN A 59 -28.74 -15.44 11.48
C ASN A 59 -30.08 -16.14 11.68
N THR A 60 -30.96 -15.58 12.51
CA THR A 60 -32.31 -16.06 12.78
C THR A 60 -33.38 -15.21 12.10
N ALA A 61 -32.99 -14.32 11.21
CA ALA A 61 -33.87 -13.42 10.46
C ALA A 61 -34.50 -14.02 9.18
N PRO A 62 -33.96 -15.05 8.52
CA PRO A 62 -34.59 -15.63 7.34
C PRO A 62 -36.02 -16.07 7.64
N ARG A 63 -36.91 -15.79 6.68
CA ARG A 63 -38.33 -16.16 6.77
C ARG A 63 -38.76 -16.82 5.47
N ALA A 64 -39.60 -17.83 5.60
CA ALA A 64 -40.18 -18.51 4.45
C ALA A 64 -41.62 -18.88 4.73
N VAL A 65 -42.43 -18.88 3.70
CA VAL A 65 -43.77 -19.49 3.72
C VAL A 65 -43.65 -20.82 3.00
N LEU A 66 -43.91 -21.92 3.69
CA LEU A 66 -43.79 -23.27 3.15
C LEU A 66 -45.14 -23.97 3.19
N GLY A 67 -45.47 -24.70 2.12
CA GLY A 67 -46.74 -25.41 1.99
C GLY A 67 -47.89 -24.50 1.59
N ASN A 68 -49.15 -24.89 1.99
CA ASN A 68 -50.38 -24.21 1.64
C ASN A 68 -50.92 -23.28 2.76
N SER A 69 -50.12 -23.04 3.79
CA SER A 69 -50.47 -22.11 4.86
C SER A 69 -49.83 -20.75 4.63
N ASP A 70 -50.51 -19.68 5.11
CA ASP A 70 -49.96 -18.33 5.08
C ASP A 70 -49.01 -18.05 6.27
N ASP A 71 -48.64 -19.09 7.02
CA ASP A 71 -47.80 -18.97 8.18
C ASP A 71 -46.33 -18.70 7.78
N VAL A 72 -45.76 -17.67 8.37
CA VAL A 72 -44.37 -17.32 8.18
C VAL A 72 -43.49 -18.13 9.14
N LEU A 73 -42.72 -19.04 8.60
CA LEU A 73 -41.74 -19.82 9.36
C LEU A 73 -40.42 -19.05 9.52
N ILE A 74 -39.88 -19.12 10.73
CA ILE A 74 -38.58 -18.55 11.02
C ILE A 74 -37.51 -19.60 10.70
N GLY A 75 -36.59 -19.25 9.82
CA GLY A 75 -35.42 -20.05 9.47
C GLY A 75 -34.17 -19.63 10.26
N MET A 76 -33.15 -20.46 10.16
CA MET A 76 -31.80 -20.18 10.70
C MET A 76 -30.80 -20.50 9.62
N THR A 77 -29.83 -19.60 9.44
CA THR A 77 -28.72 -19.83 8.54
C THR A 77 -27.42 -19.39 9.17
N GLN A 78 -26.33 -20.03 8.80
CA GLN A 78 -25.01 -19.62 9.24
C GLN A 78 -24.60 -18.33 8.52
N SER A 79 -24.36 -17.26 9.27
CA SER A 79 -23.99 -15.96 8.71
C SER A 79 -22.47 -15.72 8.66
N GLN A 80 -21.69 -16.55 9.36
CA GLN A 80 -20.24 -16.46 9.35
C GLN A 80 -19.61 -17.82 9.67
N LEU A 81 -18.57 -18.18 8.91
CA LEU A 81 -17.77 -19.35 9.19
C LEU A 81 -16.77 -19.05 10.32
N SER A 82 -16.61 -20.01 11.22
CA SER A 82 -15.60 -19.91 12.28
C SER A 82 -14.18 -20.15 11.75
N ASN A 83 -13.21 -19.46 12.35
CA ASN A 83 -11.81 -19.74 12.16
C ASN A 83 -11.06 -19.60 13.48
N ASN A 84 -10.87 -20.74 14.17
CA ASN A 84 -10.18 -20.79 15.45
C ASN A 84 -8.64 -20.78 15.31
N ASP A 85 -8.12 -20.82 14.08
CA ASP A 85 -6.69 -20.80 13.79
C ASP A 85 -6.16 -19.38 13.54
N LEU A 86 -7.02 -18.34 13.71
CA LEU A 86 -6.60 -16.96 13.54
C LEU A 86 -5.47 -16.58 14.50
N VAL A 87 -4.40 -16.06 13.92
CA VAL A 87 -3.21 -15.58 14.63
C VAL A 87 -2.95 -14.10 14.33
N TRP A 88 -1.98 -13.54 15.02
CA TRP A 88 -1.50 -12.20 14.76
C TRP A 88 -0.88 -12.09 13.36
N GLU A 89 -1.26 -11.04 12.62
CA GLU A 89 -0.45 -10.59 11.50
C GLU A 89 0.88 -10.07 12.04
N LYS A 90 2.01 -10.52 11.47
CA LYS A 90 3.36 -10.17 11.91
C LYS A 90 4.07 -9.33 10.87
N LYS A 91 4.50 -8.13 11.28
CA LYS A 91 5.38 -7.28 10.48
C LYS A 91 6.77 -7.28 11.08
N THR A 92 7.74 -7.75 10.33
CA THR A 92 9.16 -7.70 10.67
C THR A 92 9.81 -6.57 9.89
N THR A 93 10.51 -5.68 10.58
CA THR A 93 11.19 -4.53 9.96
C THR A 93 12.67 -4.54 10.33
N THR A 94 13.53 -4.33 9.37
CA THR A 94 14.96 -4.10 9.54
C THR A 94 15.30 -2.75 8.93
N ASN A 95 15.95 -1.88 9.70
CA ASN A 95 16.37 -0.56 9.27
C ASN A 95 17.87 -0.42 9.53
N ILE A 96 18.57 0.18 8.57
CA ILE A 96 19.96 0.58 8.69
C ILE A 96 20.08 2.00 8.17
N GLY A 97 20.70 2.87 8.95
CA GLY A 97 20.83 4.27 8.59
C GLY A 97 21.99 4.94 9.26
N PHE A 98 22.22 6.17 8.87
CA PHE A 98 23.18 7.05 9.52
C PHE A 98 22.62 8.47 9.64
N ASP A 99 23.08 9.15 10.68
CA ASP A 99 22.80 10.56 10.95
C ASP A 99 24.16 11.28 10.97
N MET A 100 24.29 12.36 10.23
CA MET A 100 25.50 13.15 10.12
C MET A 100 25.18 14.64 10.23
N THR A 101 26.02 15.35 10.99
CA THR A 101 25.95 16.80 11.11
C THR A 101 27.33 17.38 10.78
N VAL A 102 27.38 18.36 9.91
CA VAL A 102 28.63 18.93 9.41
C VAL A 102 28.57 20.45 9.33
N LEU A 103 29.70 21.11 9.04
CA LEU A 103 29.80 22.55 8.82
C LEU A 103 29.33 23.38 10.03
N ASP A 104 29.88 23.13 11.19
CA ASP A 104 29.48 23.77 12.44
C ASP A 104 27.99 23.58 12.76
N SER A 105 27.50 22.37 12.52
CA SER A 105 26.10 21.95 12.75
C SER A 105 25.06 22.66 11.85
N ARG A 106 25.49 23.30 10.76
CA ARG A 106 24.58 23.95 9.81
C ARG A 106 23.90 22.94 8.88
N LEU A 107 24.63 21.94 8.43
CA LEU A 107 24.10 20.90 7.53
C LEU A 107 23.88 19.60 8.31
N ARG A 108 22.65 19.10 8.26
CA ARG A 108 22.25 17.80 8.78
C ARG A 108 21.84 16.90 7.62
N LEU A 109 22.33 15.67 7.64
CA LEU A 109 21.97 14.62 6.68
C LEU A 109 21.58 13.37 7.49
N SER A 110 20.41 12.82 7.20
CA SER A 110 19.98 11.51 7.67
C SER A 110 19.63 10.66 6.45
N ALA A 111 20.08 9.43 6.42
CA ALA A 111 19.70 8.49 5.39
C ALA A 111 19.44 7.12 6.00
N GLU A 112 18.39 6.47 5.53
CA GLU A 112 17.96 5.17 6.02
C GLU A 112 17.51 4.28 4.87
N TYR A 113 17.90 3.01 4.94
CA TYR A 113 17.33 1.93 4.16
C TYR A 113 16.49 1.06 5.07
N TYR A 114 15.27 0.74 4.66
CA TYR A 114 14.41 -0.17 5.38
C TYR A 114 13.94 -1.34 4.51
N TYR A 115 13.75 -2.48 5.18
CA TYR A 115 13.10 -3.66 4.66
C TYR A 115 12.06 -4.14 5.64
N ALA A 116 10.80 -4.16 5.23
CA ALA A 116 9.68 -4.60 6.05
C ALA A 116 8.93 -5.73 5.35
N LYS A 117 8.72 -6.84 6.06
CA LYS A 117 7.95 -7.99 5.59
C LYS A 117 6.77 -8.24 6.49
N SER A 118 5.56 -8.19 5.94
CA SER A 118 4.33 -8.61 6.60
C SER A 118 3.97 -10.02 6.19
N LYS A 119 3.62 -10.85 7.17
CA LYS A 119 3.16 -12.24 7.00
C LYS A 119 1.85 -12.43 7.73
N ASP A 120 1.11 -13.46 7.32
CA ASP A 120 -0.13 -13.85 7.97
C ASP A 120 -1.13 -12.68 7.99
N LEU A 121 -1.24 -11.95 6.85
CA LEU A 121 -2.14 -10.81 6.71
C LEU A 121 -3.56 -11.20 7.08
N LEU A 122 -4.20 -10.40 7.92
CA LEU A 122 -5.58 -10.59 8.32
C LEU A 122 -6.50 -10.05 7.23
N VAL A 123 -7.20 -10.94 6.55
CA VAL A 123 -8.09 -10.61 5.43
C VAL A 123 -9.40 -11.37 5.53
N TYR A 124 -10.44 -10.87 4.87
CA TYR A 124 -11.70 -11.59 4.70
C TYR A 124 -11.66 -12.33 3.35
N LEU A 125 -11.71 -13.67 3.41
CA LEU A 125 -11.61 -14.52 2.22
C LEU A 125 -12.99 -14.68 1.56
N PRO A 126 -13.21 -14.21 0.31
CA PRO A 126 -14.44 -14.45 -0.41
C PRO A 126 -14.65 -15.96 -0.59
N ILE A 127 -15.84 -16.43 -0.24
CA ILE A 127 -16.25 -17.82 -0.44
C ILE A 127 -17.35 -17.90 -1.50
N LEU A 128 -17.45 -19.06 -2.14
CA LEU A 128 -18.47 -19.29 -3.14
C LEU A 128 -19.86 -19.30 -2.51
N MET A 129 -20.83 -18.65 -3.15
CA MET A 129 -22.22 -18.66 -2.68
C MET A 129 -22.82 -20.07 -2.64
N SER A 130 -22.32 -20.98 -3.48
CA SER A 130 -22.69 -22.41 -3.47
C SER A 130 -22.34 -23.15 -2.18
N SER A 131 -21.51 -22.57 -1.31
CA SER A 131 -21.21 -23.13 0.02
C SER A 131 -22.41 -23.04 0.97
N GLY A 132 -23.48 -22.32 0.61
CA GLY A 132 -24.65 -22.13 1.46
C GLY A 132 -24.46 -21.16 2.63
N ASN A 133 -23.33 -20.47 2.68
CA ASN A 133 -23.08 -19.45 3.68
C ASN A 133 -23.63 -18.10 3.21
N GLU A 134 -24.66 -17.60 3.88
CA GLU A 134 -25.36 -16.37 3.47
C GLU A 134 -24.56 -15.09 3.78
N GLY A 135 -23.66 -15.16 4.74
CA GLY A 135 -23.36 -13.90 5.39
C GLY A 135 -21.96 -13.39 5.23
N GLY A 136 -21.02 -14.06 4.83
CA GLY A 136 -19.77 -13.36 4.89
C GLY A 136 -18.50 -14.19 4.71
N SER A 137 -17.55 -13.47 4.22
CA SER A 137 -16.18 -13.94 4.09
C SER A 137 -15.60 -14.19 5.48
N PRO A 138 -15.11 -15.40 5.80
CA PRO A 138 -14.44 -15.65 7.07
C PRO A 138 -13.15 -14.84 7.15
N ALA A 139 -12.82 -14.39 8.34
CA ALA A 139 -11.51 -13.81 8.63
C ALA A 139 -10.45 -14.91 8.62
N VAL A 140 -9.36 -14.69 7.91
CA VAL A 140 -8.28 -15.65 7.76
C VAL A 140 -6.92 -14.95 7.77
N ASN A 141 -5.88 -15.71 8.13
CA ASN A 141 -4.51 -15.28 7.89
C ASN A 141 -4.08 -15.73 6.49
N ALA A 142 -3.88 -14.81 5.59
CA ALA A 142 -3.52 -15.12 4.22
C ALA A 142 -2.55 -14.11 3.63
N GLY A 143 -1.61 -14.64 2.89
CA GLY A 143 -0.71 -13.81 2.13
C GLY A 143 0.44 -13.19 2.91
N SER A 144 1.33 -12.63 2.15
CA SER A 144 2.48 -11.87 2.65
C SER A 144 2.91 -10.83 1.64
N LEU A 145 3.45 -9.72 2.14
CA LEU A 145 3.98 -8.65 1.32
C LEU A 145 5.29 -8.11 1.89
N GLU A 146 6.06 -7.47 1.03
CA GLU A 146 7.26 -6.75 1.43
C GLU A 146 7.19 -5.28 0.99
N ASN A 147 7.74 -4.42 1.82
CA ASN A 147 8.02 -3.05 1.50
C ASN A 147 9.51 -2.81 1.75
N ARG A 148 10.17 -2.19 0.81
CA ARG A 148 11.56 -1.75 0.97
C ARG A 148 11.73 -0.37 0.40
N GLY A 149 12.59 0.42 1.02
CA GLY A 149 12.76 1.78 0.59
C GLY A 149 13.99 2.44 1.15
N VAL A 150 14.23 3.63 0.65
CA VAL A 150 15.27 4.54 1.10
C VAL A 150 14.61 5.85 1.48
N GLU A 151 15.00 6.39 2.62
CA GLU A 151 14.58 7.70 3.09
C GLU A 151 15.82 8.56 3.29
N VAL A 152 15.78 9.79 2.81
CA VAL A 152 16.86 10.77 2.95
C VAL A 152 16.27 12.09 3.43
N GLU A 153 16.83 12.63 4.47
CA GLU A 153 16.53 13.97 4.96
C GLU A 153 17.79 14.82 4.90
N LEU A 154 17.67 15.99 4.29
CA LEU A 154 18.72 17.02 4.24
C LEU A 154 18.17 18.28 4.89
N GLY A 155 18.85 18.81 5.89
CA GLY A 155 18.48 20.02 6.59
C GLY A 155 19.64 21.02 6.63
N TRP A 156 19.34 22.26 6.35
CA TRP A 156 20.25 23.39 6.48
C TRP A 156 19.68 24.42 7.45
N ASN A 157 20.48 24.88 8.39
CA ASN A 157 20.14 25.96 9.29
C ASN A 157 21.32 26.91 9.41
N ASP A 158 21.07 28.20 9.25
CA ASP A 158 22.12 29.21 9.37
C ASP A 158 21.55 30.56 9.84
N GLN A 159 22.44 31.44 10.26
CA GLN A 159 22.10 32.77 10.73
C GLN A 159 23.03 33.82 10.11
N ILE A 160 22.46 34.89 9.59
CA ILE A 160 23.19 36.02 9.03
C ILE A 160 23.05 37.22 9.98
N GLY A 161 24.15 37.61 10.59
CA GLY A 161 24.14 38.63 11.60
C GLY A 161 23.42 38.18 12.88
N LYS A 162 22.75 39.11 13.58
CA LYS A 162 22.02 38.83 14.83
C LYS A 162 20.52 38.66 14.63
N ASP A 163 19.99 39.15 13.53
CA ASP A 163 18.55 39.38 13.38
C ASP A 163 17.90 38.45 12.33
N PHE A 164 18.68 37.80 11.46
CA PHE A 164 18.15 36.97 10.40
C PHE A 164 18.61 35.51 10.53
N ALA A 165 17.69 34.59 10.78
CA ALA A 165 17.92 33.17 10.77
C ALA A 165 17.09 32.51 9.65
N TYR A 166 17.61 31.49 9.02
CA TYR A 166 16.89 30.75 7.99
C TYR A 166 17.16 29.26 8.05
N SER A 167 16.19 28.48 7.59
CA SER A 167 16.28 27.03 7.52
C SER A 167 15.68 26.52 6.22
N ALA A 168 16.23 25.42 5.74
CA ALA A 168 15.66 24.69 4.63
C ALA A 168 15.81 23.19 4.91
N SER A 169 14.76 22.40 4.71
CA SER A 169 14.87 20.95 4.74
C SER A 169 14.13 20.30 3.59
N VAL A 170 14.69 19.17 3.15
CA VAL A 170 14.14 18.34 2.07
C VAL A 170 14.11 16.91 2.56
N ASN A 171 12.94 16.26 2.47
CA ASN A 171 12.73 14.85 2.76
C ASN A 171 12.41 14.14 1.46
N ILE A 172 13.12 13.07 1.18
CA ILE A 172 12.92 12.24 0.00
C ILE A 172 12.69 10.80 0.46
N SER A 173 11.60 10.19 0.02
CA SER A 173 11.30 8.78 0.29
C SER A 173 10.99 8.05 -1.01
N HIS A 174 11.63 6.90 -1.19
CA HIS A 174 11.35 5.96 -2.27
C HIS A 174 10.96 4.61 -1.70
N THR A 175 9.74 4.16 -1.99
CA THR A 175 9.20 2.88 -1.48
C THR A 175 8.84 1.96 -2.63
N LYS A 176 9.20 0.69 -2.50
CA LYS A 176 8.78 -0.39 -3.39
C LYS A 176 7.98 -1.41 -2.62
N ASN A 177 6.71 -1.56 -2.98
CA ASN A 177 5.81 -2.58 -2.46
C ASN A 177 5.79 -3.81 -3.38
N LYS A 178 5.72 -5.02 -2.81
CA LYS A 178 5.64 -6.26 -3.56
C LYS A 178 4.86 -7.32 -2.79
N VAL A 179 3.89 -7.94 -3.45
CA VAL A 179 3.16 -9.11 -2.95
C VAL A 179 4.05 -10.34 -3.11
N LEU A 180 4.21 -11.10 -2.03
CA LEU A 180 5.02 -12.34 -2.02
C LEU A 180 4.15 -13.59 -2.13
N ASN A 181 2.97 -13.56 -1.50
CA ASN A 181 2.02 -14.67 -1.48
C ASN A 181 0.62 -14.12 -1.22
N LEU A 182 -0.42 -14.75 -1.77
CA LEU A 182 -1.82 -14.37 -1.55
C LEU A 182 -2.57 -15.39 -0.66
N GLY A 183 -1.93 -16.53 -0.34
CA GLY A 183 -2.54 -17.59 0.44
C GLY A 183 -3.49 -18.45 -0.38
N TYR A 184 -3.87 -19.60 0.19
CA TYR A 184 -4.89 -20.52 -0.35
C TYR A 184 -4.69 -20.93 -1.82
N GLY A 185 -3.42 -20.98 -2.30
CA GLY A 185 -3.11 -21.36 -3.68
C GLY A 185 -3.53 -20.35 -4.74
N GLN A 186 -3.82 -19.11 -4.33
CA GLN A 186 -4.19 -18.04 -5.25
C GLN A 186 -2.97 -17.26 -5.73
N ASP A 187 -2.84 -17.10 -7.03
CA ASP A 187 -1.77 -16.30 -7.64
C ASP A 187 -2.23 -14.85 -7.93
N VAL A 188 -3.54 -14.66 -8.04
CA VAL A 188 -4.16 -13.38 -8.44
C VAL A 188 -5.45 -13.15 -7.69
N TYR A 189 -5.67 -11.91 -7.27
CA TYR A 189 -6.92 -11.43 -6.73
C TYR A 189 -7.37 -10.16 -7.48
N TYR A 190 -8.65 -10.14 -7.90
CA TYR A 190 -9.24 -9.03 -8.63
C TYR A 190 -10.24 -8.26 -7.77
N THR A 191 -10.20 -6.94 -7.89
CA THR A 191 -11.28 -6.04 -7.48
C THR A 191 -11.86 -5.37 -8.72
N SER A 192 -12.85 -4.48 -8.57
CA SER A 192 -13.46 -3.77 -9.71
C SER A 192 -12.45 -3.02 -10.58
N LEU A 193 -11.43 -2.40 -9.97
CA LEU A 193 -10.47 -1.52 -10.64
C LEU A 193 -9.01 -1.92 -10.44
N ALA A 194 -8.73 -2.94 -9.63
CA ALA A 194 -7.37 -3.32 -9.32
C ALA A 194 -7.13 -4.83 -9.40
N LYS A 195 -5.89 -5.17 -9.68
CA LYS A 195 -5.35 -6.53 -9.69
C LYS A 195 -4.22 -6.62 -8.68
N THR A 196 -4.31 -7.59 -7.79
CA THR A 196 -3.22 -7.98 -6.91
C THR A 196 -2.65 -9.30 -7.37
N GLU A 197 -1.39 -9.32 -7.74
CA GLU A 197 -0.69 -10.47 -8.32
C GLU A 197 0.64 -10.68 -7.63
N ILE A 198 1.03 -11.93 -7.41
CA ILE A 198 2.33 -12.27 -6.83
C ILE A 198 3.46 -11.65 -7.67
N GLY A 199 4.40 -11.00 -6.99
CA GLY A 199 5.52 -10.32 -7.61
C GLY A 199 5.27 -8.88 -8.05
N LYS A 200 4.03 -8.39 -8.00
CA LYS A 200 3.62 -7.01 -8.32
C LYS A 200 3.28 -6.21 -7.07
N ALA A 201 3.00 -4.93 -7.25
CA ALA A 201 2.52 -4.08 -6.16
C ALA A 201 1.10 -4.47 -5.75
N LEU A 202 0.78 -4.34 -4.46
CA LEU A 202 -0.56 -4.55 -3.94
C LEU A 202 -1.53 -3.54 -4.55
N GLY A 203 -2.65 -4.02 -5.10
CA GLY A 203 -3.72 -3.18 -5.63
C GLY A 203 -3.31 -2.40 -6.88
N ALA A 204 -2.48 -2.96 -7.76
CA ALA A 204 -2.12 -2.33 -9.03
C ALA A 204 -3.38 -2.06 -9.87
N TRP A 205 -3.46 -0.87 -10.48
CA TRP A 205 -4.59 -0.49 -11.32
C TRP A 205 -4.72 -1.44 -12.52
N TYR A 206 -5.88 -2.08 -12.64
CA TYR A 206 -6.19 -3.04 -13.70
C TYR A 206 -7.36 -2.51 -14.53
N LEU A 207 -7.01 -1.77 -15.59
CA LEU A 207 -7.94 -0.94 -16.36
C LEU A 207 -7.75 -1.16 -17.85
N TYR A 208 -8.73 -0.71 -18.63
CA TYR A 208 -8.56 -0.55 -20.08
C TYR A 208 -7.56 0.57 -20.35
N LYS A 209 -6.57 0.32 -21.19
CA LYS A 209 -5.67 1.36 -21.66
C LYS A 209 -6.34 2.15 -22.75
N THR A 210 -6.27 3.47 -22.66
CA THR A 210 -6.84 4.39 -23.65
C THR A 210 -5.76 4.85 -24.61
N GLU A 211 -6.11 5.02 -25.88
CA GLU A 211 -5.24 5.53 -26.96
C GLU A 211 -5.63 6.95 -27.40
N GLY A 212 -6.67 7.52 -26.82
CA GLY A 212 -7.17 8.85 -27.13
C GLY A 212 -8.68 8.90 -27.23
N ILE A 213 -9.18 9.88 -27.97
CA ILE A 213 -10.59 10.11 -28.21
C ILE A 213 -10.77 10.16 -29.73
N PHE A 214 -11.76 9.46 -30.26
CA PHE A 214 -12.11 9.53 -31.69
C PHE A 214 -12.52 10.95 -32.09
N GLN A 215 -11.84 11.50 -33.09
CA GLN A 215 -12.11 12.88 -33.56
C GLN A 215 -13.17 12.90 -34.67
N ASN A 216 -13.29 11.81 -35.44
CA ASN A 216 -14.20 11.69 -36.56
C ASN A 216 -14.56 10.21 -36.81
N GLU A 217 -15.52 9.98 -37.74
CA GLU A 217 -15.96 8.63 -38.10
C GLU A 217 -14.88 7.83 -38.86
N GLU A 218 -13.95 8.48 -39.53
CA GLU A 218 -12.87 7.81 -40.27
C GLU A 218 -11.88 7.16 -39.29
N GLU A 219 -11.61 7.83 -38.15
CA GLU A 219 -10.81 7.23 -37.09
C GLU A 219 -11.47 6.01 -36.48
N VAL A 220 -12.81 6.00 -36.30
CA VAL A 220 -13.54 4.83 -35.83
C VAL A 220 -13.40 3.67 -36.79
N LYS A 221 -13.57 3.92 -38.10
CA LYS A 221 -13.47 2.90 -39.14
C LYS A 221 -12.05 2.40 -39.32
N SER A 222 -11.04 3.22 -39.09
CA SER A 222 -9.63 2.87 -39.16
C SER A 222 -9.06 2.21 -37.92
N HIS A 223 -9.81 2.22 -36.81
CA HIS A 223 -9.40 1.55 -35.58
C HIS A 223 -9.65 0.05 -35.68
N VAL A 224 -8.68 -0.66 -36.25
CA VAL A 224 -8.75 -2.09 -36.54
C VAL A 224 -7.65 -2.86 -35.83
N ASN A 225 -7.91 -4.15 -35.55
CA ASN A 225 -6.90 -5.07 -35.06
C ASN A 225 -5.94 -5.53 -36.17
N SER A 226 -4.96 -6.37 -35.84
CA SER A 226 -3.99 -6.89 -36.79
C SER A 226 -4.62 -7.65 -37.99
N LYS A 227 -5.85 -8.14 -37.84
CA LYS A 227 -6.63 -8.89 -38.85
C LYS A 227 -7.57 -7.99 -39.67
N GLY A 228 -7.56 -6.67 -39.44
CA GLY A 228 -8.41 -5.72 -40.15
C GLY A 228 -9.86 -5.65 -39.64
N LYS A 229 -10.17 -6.23 -38.47
CA LYS A 229 -11.50 -6.15 -37.87
C LYS A 229 -11.59 -4.83 -37.05
N ILE A 230 -12.68 -4.08 -37.27
CA ILE A 230 -12.95 -2.86 -36.49
C ILE A 230 -13.19 -3.23 -35.04
N ILE A 231 -12.44 -2.63 -34.12
CA ILE A 231 -12.43 -2.96 -32.69
C ILE A 231 -13.67 -2.40 -31.98
N GLN A 232 -14.05 -1.15 -32.26
CA GLN A 232 -15.17 -0.46 -31.64
C GLN A 232 -16.18 0.06 -32.70
N PRO A 233 -16.91 -0.84 -33.39
CA PRO A 233 -17.73 -0.44 -34.56
C PRO A 233 -18.90 0.48 -34.23
N ASN A 234 -19.32 0.53 -32.97
CA ASN A 234 -20.43 1.37 -32.50
C ASN A 234 -19.97 2.67 -31.83
N ALA A 235 -18.68 2.94 -31.81
CA ALA A 235 -18.16 4.19 -31.25
C ALA A 235 -18.51 5.39 -32.13
N LEU A 236 -18.64 6.55 -31.50
CA LEU A 236 -18.90 7.82 -32.14
C LEU A 236 -17.73 8.80 -31.93
N PRO A 237 -17.60 9.82 -32.77
CA PRO A 237 -16.68 10.91 -32.48
C PRO A 237 -16.94 11.50 -31.09
N GLY A 238 -15.89 11.62 -30.27
CA GLY A 238 -15.98 11.99 -28.87
C GLY A 238 -15.88 10.84 -27.87
N ASP A 239 -16.04 9.58 -28.33
CA ASP A 239 -15.87 8.41 -27.49
C ASP A 239 -14.38 8.08 -27.27
N ILE A 240 -14.10 7.37 -26.17
CA ILE A 240 -12.75 6.93 -25.83
C ILE A 240 -12.33 5.77 -26.74
N ARG A 241 -11.15 5.91 -27.33
CA ARG A 241 -10.49 4.84 -28.07
C ARG A 241 -9.71 3.95 -27.11
N TYR A 242 -10.12 2.69 -27.02
CA TYR A 242 -9.48 1.69 -26.15
C TYR A 242 -8.50 0.81 -26.93
N ASN A 243 -7.47 0.36 -26.27
CA ASN A 243 -6.50 -0.59 -26.80
C ASN A 243 -7.05 -2.01 -26.71
N ASP A 244 -7.10 -2.71 -27.82
CA ASP A 244 -7.37 -4.16 -27.91
C ASP A 244 -6.05 -4.89 -27.58
N TYR A 245 -5.93 -5.33 -26.32
CA TYR A 245 -4.69 -5.89 -25.79
C TYR A 245 -4.43 -7.33 -26.29
N ASN A 246 -5.48 -8.13 -26.45
CA ASN A 246 -5.40 -9.52 -26.89
C ASN A 246 -5.56 -9.69 -28.41
N ASP A 247 -5.81 -8.59 -29.15
CA ASP A 247 -5.96 -8.54 -30.61
C ASP A 247 -7.11 -9.41 -31.15
N ASP A 248 -8.20 -9.56 -30.37
CA ASP A 248 -9.39 -10.32 -30.78
C ASP A 248 -10.43 -9.49 -31.55
N GLY A 249 -10.26 -8.17 -31.56
CA GLY A 249 -11.11 -7.20 -32.24
C GLY A 249 -12.41 -6.89 -31.50
N ILE A 250 -12.44 -7.04 -30.17
CA ILE A 250 -13.57 -6.72 -29.32
C ILE A 250 -13.02 -6.18 -27.99
N ILE A 251 -13.48 -5.03 -27.53
CA ILE A 251 -13.12 -4.55 -26.19
C ILE A 251 -13.90 -5.31 -25.13
N SER A 252 -13.20 -6.09 -24.33
CA SER A 252 -13.74 -6.96 -23.30
C SER A 252 -12.93 -6.87 -21.99
N SER A 253 -13.32 -7.60 -20.95
CA SER A 253 -12.56 -7.67 -19.70
C SER A 253 -11.13 -8.23 -19.89
N GLU A 254 -10.87 -8.91 -20.97
CA GLU A 254 -9.56 -9.50 -21.31
C GLU A 254 -8.54 -8.46 -21.78
N ASP A 255 -9.03 -7.28 -22.21
CA ASP A 255 -8.18 -6.15 -22.63
C ASP A 255 -7.69 -5.28 -21.46
N ARG A 256 -8.13 -5.61 -20.25
CA ARG A 256 -7.62 -4.92 -19.07
C ARG A 256 -6.16 -5.29 -18.84
N GLN A 257 -5.37 -4.29 -18.50
CA GLN A 257 -3.94 -4.46 -18.20
C GLN A 257 -3.53 -3.63 -16.97
N ILE A 258 -2.38 -3.98 -16.39
CA ILE A 258 -1.83 -3.19 -15.29
C ILE A 258 -1.35 -1.85 -15.85
N CYS A 259 -2.10 -0.79 -15.55
CA CYS A 259 -1.83 0.57 -16.04
C CYS A 259 -0.99 1.41 -15.08
N GLY A 260 -0.74 0.92 -13.88
CA GLY A 260 0.03 1.63 -12.87
C GLY A 260 -0.21 1.11 -11.47
N SER A 261 0.26 1.87 -10.49
CA SER A 261 0.13 1.53 -9.09
C SER A 261 -0.35 2.75 -8.29
N PRO A 262 -1.23 2.58 -7.28
CA PRO A 262 -1.61 3.66 -6.38
C PRO A 262 -0.45 4.09 -5.45
N TRP A 263 0.62 3.29 -5.39
CA TRP A 263 1.78 3.57 -4.55
C TRP A 263 2.72 4.55 -5.24
N PRO A 264 3.05 5.69 -4.62
CA PRO A 264 4.01 6.63 -5.17
C PRO A 264 5.39 5.98 -5.23
N LYS A 265 6.12 6.27 -6.30
CA LYS A 265 7.52 5.86 -6.42
C LYS A 265 8.45 6.78 -5.67
N LEU A 266 8.08 8.06 -5.56
CA LEU A 266 8.85 9.09 -4.88
C LEU A 266 7.89 10.00 -4.12
N GLU A 267 8.20 10.26 -2.86
CA GLU A 267 7.57 11.30 -2.06
C GLU A 267 8.62 12.35 -1.72
N LEU A 268 8.25 13.61 -1.85
CA LEU A 268 9.12 14.76 -1.61
C LEU A 268 8.44 15.72 -0.65
N GLY A 269 9.12 16.07 0.43
CA GLY A 269 8.73 17.15 1.32
C GLY A 269 9.79 18.26 1.29
N ILE A 270 9.36 19.51 1.30
CA ILE A 270 10.24 20.68 1.38
C ILE A 270 9.70 21.58 2.47
N ASN A 271 10.57 22.00 3.39
CA ASN A 271 10.23 22.98 4.42
C ASN A 271 11.25 24.12 4.36
N LEU A 272 10.76 25.33 4.30
CA LEU A 272 11.56 26.56 4.32
C LEU A 272 11.11 27.42 5.51
N GLY A 273 12.06 27.91 6.26
CA GLY A 273 11.82 28.81 7.37
C GLY A 273 12.71 30.03 7.30
N ALA A 274 12.20 31.18 7.70
CA ALA A 274 12.98 32.40 7.87
C ALA A 274 12.41 33.21 9.04
N SER A 275 13.30 33.80 9.82
CA SER A 275 12.94 34.66 10.94
C SER A 275 13.76 35.96 10.87
N TYR A 276 13.10 37.11 10.99
CA TYR A 276 13.72 38.41 10.94
C TYR A 276 13.03 39.40 11.87
N LYS A 277 13.75 39.88 12.90
CA LYS A 277 13.27 40.93 13.84
C LYS A 277 11.87 40.69 14.39
N GLY A 278 11.54 39.45 14.78
CA GLY A 278 10.24 39.09 15.35
C GLY A 278 9.18 38.70 14.33
N PHE A 279 9.50 38.68 13.03
CA PHE A 279 8.67 38.11 11.99
C PHE A 279 9.17 36.72 11.63
N ASP A 280 8.26 35.74 11.56
CA ASP A 280 8.54 34.36 11.18
C ASP A 280 7.76 33.99 9.94
N LEU A 281 8.44 33.33 8.98
CA LEU A 281 7.86 32.77 7.77
C LEU A 281 8.15 31.29 7.72
N SER A 282 7.12 30.47 7.46
CA SER A 282 7.25 29.05 7.21
C SER A 282 6.50 28.65 5.94
N ILE A 283 7.17 27.92 5.05
CA ILE A 283 6.59 27.41 3.81
C ILE A 283 6.83 25.91 3.79
N ASN A 284 5.74 25.14 3.61
CA ASN A 284 5.80 23.68 3.53
C ASN A 284 5.25 23.23 2.18
N GLY A 285 6.00 22.40 1.48
CA GLY A 285 5.62 21.79 0.22
C GLY A 285 5.66 20.26 0.33
N TYR A 286 4.72 19.59 -0.34
CA TYR A 286 4.68 18.14 -0.40
C TYR A 286 4.26 17.67 -1.79
N GLY A 287 4.92 16.64 -2.31
CA GLY A 287 4.63 16.07 -3.61
C GLY A 287 4.76 14.55 -3.62
N ARG A 288 3.89 13.90 -4.40
CA ARG A 288 3.94 12.46 -4.70
C ARG A 288 4.10 12.26 -6.19
N PHE A 289 5.03 11.41 -6.59
CA PHE A 289 5.37 11.21 -7.99
C PHE A 289 5.40 9.73 -8.35
N GLY A 290 5.04 9.44 -9.61
CA GLY A 290 5.12 8.08 -10.16
C GLY A 290 4.01 7.14 -9.69
N GLN A 291 2.98 7.64 -9.01
CA GLN A 291 1.69 6.95 -8.85
C GLN A 291 0.82 7.23 -10.08
N LYS A 292 -0.05 6.33 -10.42
CA LYS A 292 -1.04 6.48 -11.49
C LYS A 292 -2.42 6.15 -10.96
#